data_229e7bac3830a09326e20ef2c1351174
#
_entry.id   229e7bac3830a09326e20ef2c1351174
#
_cell.length_a   1.000
_cell.length_b   1.000
_cell.length_c   1.000
_cell.angle_alpha   90.00
_cell.angle_beta   90.00
_cell.angle_gamma   90.00
#
_symmetry.space_group_name_H-M   'P 1'
#
loop_
_entity.id
_entity.type
_entity.pdbx_description
1 polymer ?
#
loop_
_entity_poly.entity_id
_entity_poly.type
_entity_poly.pdbx_seq_one_letter_code
_entity_poly.pdbx_strand_id
1 'polypeptide(L)'
;MNKPRFLSTDYHNGTANTSTTINVSKEIAWKKISNIINLDWLKEIKKTTYVTEKRVGVGAGRKLEFQDGSVINEYVVGWNNGQYFSYIATSGLPLRAYHATISLMPITKKSVRIIWKSYFNSELMTKNQFGEFCSFIELFYENSLKALKDSLE
;
A
#
# COMPACT_ATOMS: atom_id res chain seq x y z
N MET A 1 9.65 24.72 28.55
CA MET A 1 10.52 23.93 27.65
C MET A 1 9.64 23.04 26.80
N ASN A 2 9.72 23.18 25.50
CA ASN A 2 8.92 22.34 24.61
C ASN A 2 9.44 20.91 24.62
N LYS A 3 8.55 19.92 24.82
CA LYS A 3 8.92 18.51 24.67
C LYS A 3 9.36 18.24 23.23
N PRO A 4 10.41 17.44 23.02
CA PRO A 4 10.71 16.97 21.68
C PRO A 4 9.47 16.29 21.08
N ARG A 5 9.22 16.54 19.81
CA ARG A 5 8.02 16.08 19.12
C ARG A 5 7.84 14.57 19.17
N PHE A 6 8.94 13.83 19.11
CA PHE A 6 8.94 12.36 19.16
C PHE A 6 8.63 11.78 20.56
N LEU A 7 8.58 12.60 21.60
CA LEU A 7 8.16 12.21 22.94
C LEU A 7 6.71 12.60 23.26
N SER A 8 5.96 13.06 22.26
CA SER A 8 4.54 13.39 22.44
C SER A 8 3.75 12.15 22.86
N THR A 9 2.83 12.33 23.81
CA THR A 9 1.90 11.27 24.23
C THR A 9 0.89 10.90 23.14
N ASP A 10 0.77 11.74 22.11
CA ASP A 10 -0.15 11.53 20.97
C ASP A 10 0.53 10.81 19.80
N TYR A 11 1.77 10.35 19.99
CA TYR A 11 2.48 9.59 18.97
C TYR A 11 2.08 8.12 19.00
N HIS A 12 1.57 7.63 17.89
CA HIS A 12 1.12 6.25 17.76
C HIS A 12 1.80 5.57 16.57
N ASN A 13 2.19 4.30 16.76
CA ASN A 13 2.77 3.44 15.74
C ASN A 13 1.83 2.29 15.43
N GLY A 14 1.75 1.91 14.16
CA GLY A 14 0.93 0.78 13.72
C GLY A 14 1.55 0.04 12.54
N THR A 15 1.09 -1.18 12.38
CA THR A 15 1.42 -2.03 11.22
C THR A 15 0.16 -2.67 10.70
N ALA A 16 0.14 -2.94 9.39
CA ALA A 16 -0.84 -3.81 8.78
C ALA A 16 -0.12 -4.93 8.05
N ASN A 17 -0.69 -6.13 8.05
CA ASN A 17 -0.10 -7.28 7.38
C ASN A 17 -1.23 -8.20 6.93
N THR A 18 -1.45 -8.26 5.63
CA THR A 18 -2.51 -9.06 5.02
C THR A 18 -1.92 -9.87 3.86
N SER A 19 -2.40 -11.06 3.65
CA SER A 19 -1.95 -11.91 2.57
C SER A 19 -3.09 -12.71 1.96
N THR A 20 -2.89 -13.15 0.72
CA THR A 20 -3.81 -14.05 0.03
C THR A 20 -3.02 -14.97 -0.88
N THR A 21 -3.55 -16.17 -1.12
CA THR A 21 -3.00 -17.10 -2.10
C THR A 21 -3.86 -17.04 -3.36
N ILE A 22 -3.21 -16.85 -4.50
CA ILE A 22 -3.85 -16.73 -5.82
C ILE A 22 -3.36 -17.87 -6.71
N ASN A 23 -4.27 -18.52 -7.41
CA ASN A 23 -3.99 -19.68 -8.26
C ASN A 23 -3.58 -19.25 -9.68
N VAL A 24 -2.49 -18.49 -9.74
CA VAL A 24 -1.81 -18.09 -10.99
C VAL A 24 -0.30 -18.17 -10.77
N SER A 25 0.46 -18.14 -11.85
CA SER A 25 1.93 -18.10 -11.76
C SER A 25 2.42 -16.80 -11.17
N LYS A 26 3.61 -16.83 -10.60
CA LYS A 26 4.30 -15.63 -10.08
C LYS A 26 4.41 -14.54 -11.16
N GLU A 27 4.68 -14.92 -12.39
CA GLU A 27 4.85 -14.00 -13.52
C GLU A 27 3.54 -13.25 -13.83
N ILE A 28 2.43 -13.94 -13.83
CA ILE A 28 1.10 -13.33 -14.03
C ILE A 28 0.77 -12.36 -12.90
N ALA A 29 0.98 -12.79 -11.65
CA ALA A 29 0.73 -11.95 -10.48
C ALA A 29 1.63 -10.70 -10.49
N TRP A 30 2.92 -10.87 -10.77
CA TRP A 30 3.85 -9.74 -10.82
C TRP A 30 3.48 -8.72 -11.90
N LYS A 31 3.13 -9.19 -13.10
CA LYS A 31 2.69 -8.32 -14.19
C LYS A 31 1.50 -7.45 -13.77
N LYS A 32 0.59 -8.00 -12.99
CA LYS A 32 -0.58 -7.27 -12.49
C LYS A 32 -0.20 -6.25 -11.42
N ILE A 33 0.47 -6.66 -10.35
CA ILE A 33 0.76 -5.78 -9.22
C ILE A 33 1.86 -4.76 -9.50
N SER A 34 2.80 -5.07 -10.40
CA SER A 34 3.90 -4.16 -10.73
C SER A 34 3.48 -3.01 -11.66
N ASN A 35 2.30 -3.08 -12.23
CA ASN A 35 1.71 -1.94 -12.92
C ASN A 35 1.11 -0.99 -11.89
N ILE A 36 1.90 0.00 -11.48
CA ILE A 36 1.57 0.86 -10.35
C ILE A 36 0.48 1.90 -10.62
N ILE A 37 0.01 2.03 -11.86
CA ILE A 37 -1.10 2.92 -12.21
C ILE A 37 -2.36 2.19 -12.66
N ASN A 38 -2.29 0.92 -13.00
CA ASN A 38 -3.47 0.14 -13.35
C ASN A 38 -3.98 -0.61 -12.11
N LEU A 39 -4.68 0.12 -11.24
CA LEU A 39 -5.15 -0.37 -9.95
C LEU A 39 -6.66 -0.68 -10.00
N ASP A 40 -7.12 -1.36 -11.05
CA ASP A 40 -8.52 -1.72 -11.24
C ASP A 40 -9.08 -2.65 -10.14
N TRP A 41 -8.18 -3.29 -9.40
CA TRP A 41 -8.53 -4.10 -8.23
C TRP A 41 -8.69 -3.29 -6.93
N LEU A 42 -8.35 -2.00 -6.94
CA LEU A 42 -8.59 -1.05 -5.85
C LEU A 42 -9.83 -0.22 -6.17
N LYS A 43 -10.99 -0.73 -5.79
CA LYS A 43 -12.30 -0.16 -6.18
C LYS A 43 -12.54 1.26 -5.66
N GLU A 44 -11.90 1.64 -4.56
CA GLU A 44 -12.00 2.97 -3.97
C GLU A 44 -11.27 4.04 -4.79
N ILE A 45 -10.38 3.63 -5.69
CA ILE A 45 -9.62 4.54 -6.53
C ILE A 45 -10.39 4.85 -7.80
N LYS A 46 -10.57 6.16 -8.03
CA LYS A 46 -11.22 6.68 -9.23
C LYS A 46 -10.25 6.80 -10.40
N LYS A 47 -9.02 7.29 -10.12
CA LYS A 47 -8.01 7.56 -11.14
C LYS A 47 -6.61 7.48 -10.54
N THR A 48 -5.68 6.91 -11.30
CA THR A 48 -4.26 6.90 -10.97
C THR A 48 -3.44 7.45 -12.13
N THR A 49 -2.51 8.37 -11.83
CA THR A 49 -1.64 8.97 -12.84
C THR A 49 -0.21 9.02 -12.35
N TYR A 50 0.76 8.94 -13.28
CA TYR A 50 2.16 9.19 -12.94
C TYR A 50 2.38 10.66 -12.64
N VAL A 51 3.20 10.95 -11.62
CA VAL A 51 3.67 12.30 -11.27
C VAL A 51 5.15 12.48 -11.60
N THR A 52 5.80 11.45 -12.14
CA THR A 52 7.21 11.44 -12.54
C THR A 52 7.34 10.95 -13.97
N GLU A 53 8.46 11.29 -14.62
CA GLU A 53 8.80 10.73 -15.94
C GLU A 53 9.14 9.24 -15.82
N LYS A 54 9.82 8.87 -14.73
CA LYS A 54 10.14 7.47 -14.44
C LYS A 54 8.85 6.71 -14.12
N ARG A 55 8.65 5.56 -14.76
CA ARG A 55 7.40 4.79 -14.69
C ARG A 55 7.55 3.42 -14.04
N VAL A 56 8.77 2.95 -13.85
CA VAL A 56 9.07 1.64 -13.28
C VAL A 56 10.25 1.74 -12.33
N GLY A 57 10.19 1.04 -11.22
CA GLY A 57 11.28 0.96 -10.26
C GLY A 57 11.34 2.13 -9.30
N VAL A 58 12.42 2.19 -8.53
CA VAL A 58 12.64 3.22 -7.51
C VAL A 58 12.60 4.61 -8.14
N GLY A 59 11.84 5.51 -7.52
CA GLY A 59 11.66 6.88 -8.00
C GLY A 59 10.41 7.08 -8.85
N ALA A 60 9.73 6.03 -9.30
CA ALA A 60 8.43 6.17 -9.96
C ALA A 60 7.39 6.67 -8.97
N GLY A 61 6.67 7.73 -9.33
CA GLY A 61 5.66 8.35 -8.48
C GLY A 61 4.28 8.34 -9.12
N ARG A 62 3.25 8.23 -8.27
CA ARG A 62 1.85 8.21 -8.71
C ARG A 62 0.97 9.07 -7.82
N LYS A 63 -0.08 9.59 -8.42
CA LYS A 63 -1.18 10.26 -7.72
C LYS A 63 -2.40 9.36 -7.75
N LEU A 64 -2.96 9.05 -6.59
CA LEU A 64 -4.18 8.28 -6.42
C LEU A 64 -5.33 9.23 -6.11
N GLU A 65 -6.35 9.26 -6.96
CA GLU A 65 -7.57 10.02 -6.73
C GLU A 65 -8.67 9.04 -6.34
N PHE A 66 -9.20 9.19 -5.12
CA PHE A 66 -10.21 8.30 -4.56
C PHE A 66 -11.63 8.77 -4.90
N GLN A 67 -12.60 7.85 -4.82
CA GLN A 67 -14.00 8.14 -5.09
C GLN A 67 -14.59 9.19 -4.14
N ASP A 68 -14.06 9.29 -2.93
CA ASP A 68 -14.47 10.30 -1.94
C ASP A 68 -13.84 11.69 -2.16
N GLY A 69 -13.01 11.84 -3.20
CA GLY A 69 -12.33 13.08 -3.54
C GLY A 69 -10.96 13.25 -2.89
N SER A 70 -10.55 12.35 -1.99
CA SER A 70 -9.22 12.41 -1.40
C SER A 70 -8.14 12.06 -2.43
N VAL A 71 -6.93 12.60 -2.22
CA VAL A 71 -5.78 12.42 -3.12
C VAL A 71 -4.57 12.03 -2.29
N ILE A 72 -3.89 10.96 -2.71
CA ILE A 72 -2.66 10.50 -2.10
C ILE A 72 -1.55 10.46 -3.15
N ASN A 73 -0.39 11.01 -2.80
CA ASN A 73 0.82 10.90 -3.62
C ASN A 73 1.74 9.83 -3.02
N GLU A 74 2.21 8.94 -3.88
CA GLU A 74 3.07 7.81 -3.47
C GLU A 74 4.27 7.68 -4.38
N TYR A 75 5.40 7.22 -3.81
CA TYR A 75 6.64 7.01 -4.55
C TYR A 75 7.23 5.64 -4.22
N VAL A 76 7.68 4.96 -5.26
CA VAL A 76 8.40 3.68 -5.11
C VAL A 76 9.78 3.94 -4.53
N VAL A 77 10.12 3.26 -3.44
CA VAL A 77 11.40 3.41 -2.73
C VAL A 77 12.20 2.11 -2.67
N GLY A 78 11.61 0.97 -3.08
CA GLY A 78 12.28 -0.31 -3.18
C GLY A 78 11.68 -1.10 -4.33
N TRP A 79 12.52 -1.84 -5.05
CA TRP A 79 12.08 -2.61 -6.20
C TRP A 79 13.00 -3.80 -6.44
N ASN A 80 12.43 -4.99 -6.40
CA ASN A 80 13.13 -6.20 -6.81
C ASN A 80 12.21 -6.94 -7.79
N ASN A 81 12.58 -6.89 -9.07
CA ASN A 81 11.74 -7.37 -10.16
C ASN A 81 11.27 -8.82 -9.96
N GLY A 82 9.97 -9.03 -10.04
CA GLY A 82 9.36 -10.34 -9.84
C GLY A 82 9.18 -10.76 -8.38
N GLN A 83 9.65 -9.98 -7.42
CA GLN A 83 9.62 -10.34 -5.99
C GLN A 83 8.83 -9.37 -5.12
N TYR A 84 9.15 -8.08 -5.17
CA TYR A 84 8.47 -7.08 -4.37
C TYR A 84 8.69 -5.67 -4.89
N PHE A 85 7.84 -4.75 -4.46
CA PHE A 85 8.14 -3.33 -4.44
C PHE A 85 7.65 -2.69 -3.16
N SER A 86 8.35 -1.62 -2.75
CA SER A 86 8.00 -0.83 -1.57
C SER A 86 7.73 0.60 -1.98
N TYR A 87 6.82 1.26 -1.28
CA TYR A 87 6.45 2.63 -1.57
C TYR A 87 6.12 3.40 -0.29
N ILE A 88 6.23 4.72 -0.38
CA ILE A 88 5.85 5.64 0.69
C ILE A 88 4.73 6.55 0.19
N ALA A 89 3.88 6.98 1.11
CA ALA A 89 2.95 8.07 0.86
C ALA A 89 3.59 9.37 1.38
N THR A 90 3.63 10.40 0.53
CA THR A 90 4.23 11.69 0.88
C THR A 90 3.20 12.74 1.23
N SER A 91 1.93 12.52 0.86
CA SER A 91 0.84 13.44 1.16
C SER A 91 -0.51 12.73 1.08
N GLY A 92 -1.51 13.28 1.72
CA GLY A 92 -2.91 12.86 1.60
C GLY A 92 -3.40 11.94 2.71
N LEU A 93 -2.51 11.34 3.49
CA LEU A 93 -2.88 10.53 4.65
C LEU A 93 -2.72 11.36 5.94
N PRO A 94 -3.56 11.12 6.95
CA PRO A 94 -3.44 11.79 8.25
C PRO A 94 -2.34 11.15 9.10
N LEU A 95 -1.19 10.93 8.49
CA LEU A 95 -0.05 10.21 9.06
C LEU A 95 1.21 11.05 8.92
N ARG A 96 2.13 10.85 9.83
CA ARG A 96 3.48 11.39 9.73
C ARG A 96 4.33 10.58 8.75
N ALA A 97 4.15 9.26 8.75
CA ALA A 97 4.86 8.36 7.85
C ALA A 97 3.98 7.17 7.46
N TYR A 98 4.14 6.71 6.26
CA TYR A 98 3.53 5.50 5.73
C TYR A 98 4.49 4.84 4.74
N HIS A 99 4.82 3.57 5.02
CA HIS A 99 5.67 2.75 4.16
C HIS A 99 5.01 1.39 3.97
N ALA A 100 4.85 0.96 2.74
CA ALA A 100 4.22 -0.32 2.44
C ALA A 100 5.08 -1.14 1.47
N THR A 101 4.94 -2.45 1.56
CA THR A 101 5.58 -3.42 0.67
C THR A 101 4.56 -4.43 0.20
N ILE A 102 4.50 -4.66 -1.09
CA ILE A 102 3.76 -5.76 -1.69
C ILE A 102 4.79 -6.77 -2.22
N SER A 103 4.75 -7.99 -1.72
CA SER A 103 5.69 -9.05 -2.08
C SER A 103 4.98 -10.30 -2.56
N LEU A 104 5.70 -11.07 -3.35
CA LEU A 104 5.25 -12.35 -3.92
C LEU A 104 6.09 -13.48 -3.37
N MET A 105 5.43 -14.55 -2.95
CA MET A 105 6.08 -15.80 -2.56
C MET A 105 5.49 -16.94 -3.40
N PRO A 106 6.26 -17.53 -4.36
CA PRO A 106 5.78 -18.65 -5.12
C PRO A 106 5.52 -19.85 -4.18
N ILE A 107 4.37 -20.51 -4.36
CA ILE A 107 4.02 -21.73 -3.61
C ILE A 107 4.19 -22.92 -4.54
N THR A 108 3.63 -22.85 -5.74
CA THR A 108 3.80 -23.81 -6.84
C THR A 108 4.02 -23.04 -8.14
N LYS A 109 4.17 -23.73 -9.24
CA LYS A 109 4.24 -23.10 -10.58
C LYS A 109 2.94 -22.37 -10.94
N LYS A 110 1.82 -22.73 -10.31
CA LYS A 110 0.47 -22.22 -10.61
C LYS A 110 -0.19 -21.54 -9.41
N SER A 111 0.56 -21.25 -8.35
CA SER A 111 0.03 -20.52 -7.20
C SER A 111 1.11 -19.67 -6.56
N VAL A 112 0.69 -18.51 -6.07
CA VAL A 112 1.56 -17.51 -5.46
C VAL A 112 0.84 -16.91 -4.25
N ARG A 113 1.60 -16.65 -3.20
CA ARG A 113 1.12 -15.88 -2.05
C ARG A 113 1.52 -14.43 -2.24
N ILE A 114 0.56 -13.53 -2.13
CA ILE A 114 0.78 -12.09 -2.14
C ILE A 114 0.64 -11.59 -0.72
N ILE A 115 1.64 -10.82 -0.27
CA ILE A 115 1.72 -10.28 1.08
C ILE A 115 1.80 -8.76 0.97
N TRP A 116 0.88 -8.06 1.64
CA TRP A 116 0.87 -6.61 1.73
C TRP A 116 1.10 -6.20 3.17
N LYS A 117 2.24 -5.57 3.43
CA LYS A 117 2.66 -5.10 4.75
C LYS A 117 2.85 -3.61 4.73
N SER A 118 2.55 -2.96 5.85
CA SER A 118 2.88 -1.55 6.02
C SER A 118 3.27 -1.23 7.45
N TYR A 119 4.04 -0.17 7.58
CA TYR A 119 4.33 0.53 8.82
C TYR A 119 3.84 1.96 8.67
N PHE A 120 3.21 2.49 9.70
CA PHE A 120 2.74 3.87 9.70
C PHE A 120 2.69 4.43 11.11
N ASN A 121 2.73 5.75 11.21
CA ASN A 121 2.63 6.43 12.48
C ASN A 121 1.90 7.77 12.35
N SER A 122 1.39 8.25 13.47
CA SER A 122 0.65 9.51 13.56
C SER A 122 1.00 10.27 14.83
N GLU A 123 1.01 11.59 14.76
CA GLU A 123 1.06 12.51 15.89
C GLU A 123 -0.25 13.29 16.06
N LEU A 124 -1.20 13.13 15.12
CA LEU A 124 -2.38 13.97 15.02
C LEU A 124 -3.66 13.29 15.52
N MET A 125 -3.59 11.98 15.73
CA MET A 125 -4.74 11.17 16.14
C MET A 125 -4.72 10.89 17.62
N THR A 126 -5.90 10.80 18.22
CA THR A 126 -6.07 10.19 19.54
C THR A 126 -5.85 8.68 19.43
N LYS A 127 -5.66 8.01 20.58
CA LYS A 127 -5.51 6.55 20.62
C LYS A 127 -6.69 5.84 19.93
N ASN A 128 -7.92 6.28 20.18
CA ASN A 128 -9.11 5.66 19.58
C ASN A 128 -9.17 5.90 18.07
N GLN A 129 -8.90 7.12 17.62
CA GLN A 129 -8.85 7.44 16.19
C GLN A 129 -7.79 6.61 15.47
N PHE A 130 -6.63 6.46 16.09
CA PHE A 130 -5.56 5.65 15.51
C PHE A 130 -5.92 4.17 15.43
N GLY A 131 -6.57 3.62 16.47
CA GLY A 131 -7.07 2.25 16.44
C GLY A 131 -8.09 2.01 15.31
N GLU A 132 -9.01 2.94 15.11
CA GLU A 132 -9.97 2.91 14.01
C GLU A 132 -9.26 2.98 12.64
N PHE A 133 -8.25 3.81 12.54
CA PHE A 133 -7.44 3.93 11.32
C PHE A 133 -6.69 2.63 11.00
N CYS A 134 -6.10 1.96 12.01
CA CYS A 134 -5.45 0.67 11.83
C CYS A 134 -6.44 -0.38 11.29
N SER A 135 -7.63 -0.45 11.86
CA SER A 135 -8.67 -1.36 11.40
C SER A 135 -9.12 -1.06 9.97
N PHE A 136 -9.23 0.22 9.63
CA PHE A 136 -9.55 0.67 8.28
C PHE A 136 -8.51 0.22 7.26
N ILE A 137 -7.22 0.38 7.57
CA ILE A 137 -6.13 -0.02 6.67
C ILE A 137 -6.11 -1.54 6.47
N GLU A 138 -6.26 -2.31 7.53
CA GLU A 138 -6.33 -3.78 7.42
C GLU A 138 -7.50 -4.23 6.55
N LEU A 139 -8.68 -3.69 6.77
CA LEU A 139 -9.86 -4.02 5.97
C LEU A 139 -9.69 -3.59 4.51
N PHE A 140 -9.09 -2.43 4.28
CA PHE A 140 -8.78 -1.95 2.93
C PHE A 140 -7.85 -2.94 2.20
N TYR A 141 -6.80 -3.42 2.87
CA TYR A 141 -5.88 -4.40 2.29
C TYR A 141 -6.57 -5.73 2.02
N GLU A 142 -7.35 -6.23 2.98
CA GLU A 142 -8.09 -7.51 2.82
C GLU A 142 -9.04 -7.45 1.63
N ASN A 143 -9.85 -6.42 1.54
CA ASN A 143 -10.81 -6.24 0.44
C ASN A 143 -10.10 -6.08 -0.90
N SER A 144 -8.99 -5.35 -0.93
CA SER A 144 -8.21 -5.13 -2.14
C SER A 144 -7.54 -6.42 -2.64
N LEU A 145 -6.95 -7.19 -1.74
CA LEU A 145 -6.34 -8.48 -2.11
C LEU A 145 -7.39 -9.50 -2.56
N LYS A 146 -8.57 -9.47 -1.95
CA LYS A 146 -9.70 -10.30 -2.43
C LYS A 146 -10.12 -9.92 -3.84
N ALA A 147 -10.24 -8.64 -4.13
CA ALA A 147 -10.56 -8.16 -5.47
C ALA A 147 -9.47 -8.52 -6.50
N LEU A 148 -8.19 -8.42 -6.09
CA LEU A 148 -7.07 -8.85 -6.92
C LEU A 148 -7.16 -10.35 -7.24
N LYS A 149 -7.42 -11.18 -6.24
CA LYS A 149 -7.61 -12.62 -6.40
C LYS A 149 -8.74 -12.91 -7.39
N ASP A 150 -9.89 -12.28 -7.21
CA ASP A 150 -11.06 -12.46 -8.09
C ASP A 150 -10.74 -12.02 -9.53
N SER A 151 -9.90 -11.01 -9.72
CA SER A 151 -9.53 -10.52 -11.06
C SER A 151 -8.56 -11.45 -11.80
N LEU A 152 -7.78 -12.25 -11.08
CA LEU A 152 -6.73 -13.11 -11.64
C LEU A 152 -7.14 -14.60 -11.74
N GLU A 153 -8.14 -15.01 -11.01
CA GLU A 153 -8.65 -16.39 -11.04
C GLU A 153 -9.84 -16.63 -11.99
#